data_87f7ad66d31cc4ed37bcfa29a9de684d
#
_entry.id   87f7ad66d31cc4ed37bcfa29a9de684d
#
_cell.length_a   1.000
_cell.length_b   1.000
_cell.length_c   1.000
_cell.angle_alpha   90.00
_cell.angle_beta   90.00
_cell.angle_gamma   90.00
#
_symmetry.space_group_name_H-M   'P 1'
#
loop_
_entity.id
_entity.type
_entity.pdbx_description
1 polymer ?
#
loop_
_entity_poly.entity_id
_entity_poly.type
_entity_poly.pdbx_seq_one_letter_code
_entity_poly.pdbx_strand_id
1 'polypeptide(L)'
;MAYLKFNKDELVNLEYSLKREVLATNRAGGYMSSTIIGCNTRKYHGLLILPIEEFDGENHVLLSNLDETVIQHGREFNLGIHKYPGNYEPRGHKYIVDFEYEPVFTLTYRVGGVQLKKEIILVHNEPQVLIRYTLLDAHSDTTLRLKPFLAYRNIHRLSKANMMVNTKYQEVENGIRSKLYNGFPYLNMQISKKNEFIATPDWYYNIE
;
A
#
# COMPACT_ATOMS: atom_id res chain seq x y z
N MET A 1 13.39 -3.61 -22.93
CA MET A 1 12.48 -3.72 -21.76
C MET A 1 11.17 -3.06 -22.13
N ALA A 2 10.02 -3.57 -21.70
CA ALA A 2 8.75 -2.91 -21.98
C ALA A 2 8.57 -1.75 -20.99
N TYR A 3 8.63 -0.55 -21.49
CA TYR A 3 8.34 0.67 -20.74
C TYR A 3 6.83 0.91 -20.74
N LEU A 4 6.23 1.03 -19.57
CA LEU A 4 4.82 1.38 -19.42
C LEU A 4 4.73 2.78 -18.80
N LYS A 5 3.95 3.63 -19.44
CA LYS A 5 3.66 4.98 -18.93
C LYS A 5 2.19 5.31 -19.14
N PHE A 6 1.57 5.88 -18.09
CA PHE A 6 0.22 6.41 -18.15
C PHE A 6 0.23 7.85 -17.66
N ASN A 7 -0.43 8.72 -18.40
CA ASN A 7 -0.53 10.14 -18.09
C ASN A 7 -1.76 10.43 -17.18
N LYS A 8 -1.88 11.67 -16.75
CA LYS A 8 -2.95 12.13 -15.86
C LYS A 8 -4.35 11.83 -16.40
N ASP A 9 -4.59 12.04 -17.69
CA ASP A 9 -5.93 11.89 -18.26
C ASP A 9 -6.39 10.44 -18.24
N GLU A 10 -5.47 9.51 -18.45
CA GLU A 10 -5.71 8.08 -18.34
C GLU A 10 -5.94 7.67 -16.87
N LEU A 11 -5.12 8.17 -15.94
CA LEU A 11 -5.14 7.79 -14.52
C LEU A 11 -6.36 8.32 -13.77
N VAL A 12 -6.88 9.48 -14.15
CA VAL A 12 -8.10 10.06 -13.59
C VAL A 12 -9.35 9.31 -14.07
N ASN A 13 -9.29 8.67 -15.24
CA ASN A 13 -10.38 7.84 -15.73
C ASN A 13 -10.44 6.53 -14.92
N LEU A 14 -11.36 6.47 -13.98
CA LEU A 14 -11.47 5.36 -13.03
C LEU A 14 -11.73 4.02 -13.72
N GLU A 15 -12.65 3.97 -14.70
CA GLU A 15 -12.95 2.75 -15.43
C GLU A 15 -11.74 2.23 -16.22
N TYR A 16 -11.00 3.14 -16.83
CA TYR A 16 -9.77 2.81 -17.57
C TYR A 16 -8.70 2.26 -16.62
N SER A 17 -8.46 2.93 -15.50
CA SER A 17 -7.40 2.60 -14.55
C SER A 17 -7.65 1.34 -13.75
N LEU A 18 -8.91 1.06 -13.39
CA LEU A 18 -9.29 -0.15 -12.65
C LEU A 18 -9.17 -1.44 -13.48
N LYS A 19 -9.18 -1.34 -14.81
CA LYS A 19 -8.99 -2.48 -15.72
C LYS A 19 -7.51 -2.82 -15.97
N ARG A 20 -6.57 -2.04 -15.43
CA ARG A 20 -5.14 -2.21 -15.62
C ARG A 20 -4.48 -2.55 -14.31
N GLU A 21 -3.80 -3.68 -14.29
CA GLU A 21 -3.17 -4.22 -13.09
C GLU A 21 -1.67 -4.29 -13.27
N VAL A 22 -0.96 -4.20 -12.15
CA VAL A 22 0.48 -4.38 -12.04
C VAL A 22 0.76 -5.59 -11.17
N LEU A 23 1.83 -6.30 -11.52
CA LEU A 23 2.31 -7.46 -10.79
C LEU A 23 3.84 -7.40 -10.72
N ALA A 24 4.38 -7.59 -9.53
CA ALA A 24 5.80 -7.88 -9.33
C ALA A 24 5.95 -9.13 -8.46
N THR A 25 7.02 -9.88 -8.67
CA THR A 25 7.36 -11.07 -7.89
C THR A 25 8.75 -10.93 -7.27
N ASN A 26 8.95 -11.57 -6.11
CA ASN A 26 10.26 -11.63 -5.46
C ASN A 26 11.11 -12.85 -5.90
N ARG A 27 10.60 -13.69 -6.81
CA ARG A 27 11.19 -14.95 -7.26
C ARG A 27 11.31 -16.06 -6.18
N ALA A 28 10.73 -15.84 -5.00
CA ALA A 28 10.66 -16.79 -3.89
C ALA A 28 9.21 -17.10 -3.50
N GLY A 29 8.29 -17.08 -4.48
CA GLY A 29 6.86 -17.33 -4.28
C GLY A 29 6.03 -16.13 -3.81
N GLY A 30 6.67 -15.06 -3.33
CA GLY A 30 6.00 -13.82 -2.94
C GLY A 30 5.72 -12.90 -4.13
N TYR A 31 4.67 -12.08 -4.00
CA TYR A 31 4.30 -11.10 -5.02
C TYR A 31 3.60 -9.87 -4.43
N MET A 32 3.52 -8.82 -5.23
CA MET A 32 2.60 -7.70 -5.05
C MET A 32 1.73 -7.55 -6.30
N SER A 33 0.50 -7.18 -6.12
CA SER A 33 -0.41 -6.88 -7.22
C SER A 33 -1.45 -5.85 -6.81
N SER A 34 -1.77 -4.91 -7.71
CA SER A 34 -2.82 -3.91 -7.55
C SER A 34 -3.20 -3.34 -8.91
N THR A 35 -4.16 -2.42 -8.95
CA THR A 35 -4.38 -1.60 -10.15
C THR A 35 -3.30 -0.51 -10.28
N ILE A 36 -3.14 0.08 -11.46
CA ILE A 36 -2.16 1.16 -11.72
C ILE A 36 -2.38 2.41 -10.85
N ILE A 37 -3.53 2.55 -10.19
CA ILE A 37 -3.85 3.64 -9.25
C ILE A 37 -3.83 3.21 -7.79
N GLY A 38 -3.41 1.97 -7.48
CA GLY A 38 -3.32 1.45 -6.13
C GLY A 38 -4.65 1.04 -5.49
N CYS A 39 -5.75 0.97 -6.25
CA CYS A 39 -7.04 0.48 -5.78
C CYS A 39 -7.09 -1.05 -5.87
N ASN A 40 -7.19 -1.72 -4.74
CA ASN A 40 -7.38 -3.17 -4.71
C ASN A 40 -8.83 -3.50 -5.06
N THR A 41 -9.04 -4.24 -6.15
CA THR A 41 -10.35 -4.65 -6.65
C THR A 41 -10.55 -6.16 -6.65
N ARG A 42 -9.54 -6.89 -6.22
CA ARG A 42 -9.55 -8.36 -6.14
C ARG A 42 -8.98 -8.84 -4.83
N LYS A 43 -9.48 -9.96 -4.32
CA LYS A 43 -8.93 -10.61 -3.11
C LYS A 43 -7.45 -11.00 -3.23
N TYR A 44 -6.94 -11.11 -4.46
CA TYR A 44 -5.53 -11.42 -4.76
C TYR A 44 -4.62 -10.19 -4.78
N HIS A 45 -5.16 -8.98 -4.65
CA HIS A 45 -4.36 -7.76 -4.56
C HIS A 45 -3.77 -7.56 -3.16
N GLY A 46 -2.58 -7.02 -3.12
CA GLY A 46 -1.86 -6.64 -1.91
C GLY A 46 -0.46 -6.13 -2.22
N LEU A 47 0.11 -5.39 -1.29
CA LEU A 47 1.48 -4.85 -1.39
C LEU A 47 2.54 -5.87 -0.96
N LEU A 48 2.20 -6.78 -0.04
CA LEU A 48 3.10 -7.86 0.39
C LEU A 48 2.28 -9.13 0.59
N ILE A 49 2.45 -10.06 -0.34
CA ILE A 49 1.82 -11.37 -0.35
C ILE A 49 2.92 -12.41 -0.39
N LEU A 50 2.93 -13.30 0.60
CA LEU A 50 4.01 -14.25 0.81
C LEU A 50 3.47 -15.66 1.03
N PRO A 51 4.19 -16.70 0.59
CA PRO A 51 3.96 -18.05 1.05
C PRO A 51 4.34 -18.15 2.53
N ILE A 52 3.50 -18.79 3.33
CA ILE A 52 3.72 -18.96 4.77
C ILE A 52 3.88 -20.45 5.05
N GLU A 53 5.07 -20.85 5.51
CA GLU A 53 5.40 -22.26 5.73
C GLU A 53 4.46 -22.92 6.74
N GLU A 54 4.09 -22.23 7.82
CA GLU A 54 3.16 -22.70 8.83
C GLU A 54 1.74 -22.99 8.30
N PHE A 55 1.45 -22.55 7.09
CA PHE A 55 0.19 -22.79 6.39
C PHE A 55 0.43 -23.51 5.05
N ASP A 56 1.25 -24.57 5.06
CA ASP A 56 1.56 -25.42 3.91
C ASP A 56 2.12 -24.67 2.69
N GLY A 57 2.78 -23.54 2.91
CA GLY A 57 3.32 -22.69 1.84
C GLY A 57 2.27 -21.94 1.02
N GLU A 58 1.02 -21.91 1.47
CA GLU A 58 -0.01 -21.11 0.80
C GLU A 58 0.25 -19.61 0.91
N ASN A 59 -0.08 -18.89 -0.14
CA ASN A 59 0.09 -17.44 -0.17
C ASN A 59 -0.92 -16.71 0.72
N HIS A 60 -0.41 -15.78 1.52
CA HIS A 60 -1.20 -14.94 2.42
C HIS A 60 -0.89 -13.47 2.21
N VAL A 61 -1.93 -12.65 2.21
CA VAL A 61 -1.80 -11.18 2.17
C VAL A 61 -1.47 -10.71 3.58
N LEU A 62 -0.26 -10.21 3.79
CA LEU A 62 0.16 -9.59 5.07
C LEU A 62 -0.15 -8.10 5.07
N LEU A 63 0.34 -7.37 4.07
CA LEU A 63 0.06 -5.95 3.85
C LEU A 63 -0.81 -5.81 2.60
N SER A 64 -2.07 -5.45 2.80
CA SER A 64 -3.03 -5.28 1.70
C SER A 64 -2.79 -3.97 0.95
N ASN A 65 -2.68 -2.87 1.68
CA ASN A 65 -2.47 -1.53 1.12
C ASN A 65 -1.69 -0.65 2.11
N LEU A 66 -1.24 0.50 1.63
CA LEU A 66 -0.67 1.57 2.44
C LEU A 66 -1.26 2.89 1.95
N ASP A 67 -2.06 3.54 2.81
CA ASP A 67 -2.60 4.85 2.50
C ASP A 67 -1.62 5.94 2.92
N GLU A 68 -1.37 6.83 2.00
CA GLU A 68 -0.60 8.03 2.23
C GLU A 68 -1.52 9.23 2.41
N THR A 69 -1.21 10.09 3.38
CA THR A 69 -1.84 11.41 3.51
C THR A 69 -0.76 12.47 3.55
N VAL A 70 -0.81 13.37 2.59
CA VAL A 70 0.04 14.59 2.58
C VAL A 70 -0.65 15.62 3.46
N ILE A 71 0.10 16.17 4.43
CA ILE A 71 -0.40 17.19 5.35
C ILE A 71 0.46 18.45 5.20
N GLN A 72 -0.19 19.56 4.88
CA GLN A 72 0.45 20.85 4.71
C GLN A 72 -0.48 21.98 5.19
N HIS A 73 0.02 22.90 6.01
CA HIS A 73 -0.78 24.01 6.58
C HIS A 73 -2.09 23.55 7.24
N GLY A 74 -2.06 22.39 7.96
CA GLY A 74 -3.24 21.83 8.61
C GLY A 74 -4.29 21.22 7.66
N ARG A 75 -4.04 21.19 6.35
CA ARG A 75 -4.88 20.51 5.37
C ARG A 75 -4.37 19.13 5.08
N GLU A 76 -5.28 18.17 5.03
CA GLU A 76 -5.00 16.77 4.76
C GLU A 76 -5.45 16.38 3.36
N PHE A 77 -4.58 15.73 2.61
CA PHE A 77 -4.85 15.20 1.28
C PHE A 77 -4.56 13.70 1.28
N ASN A 78 -5.61 12.89 1.33
CA ASN A 78 -5.48 11.45 1.28
C ASN A 78 -5.25 10.99 -0.17
N LEU A 79 -4.17 10.24 -0.41
CA LEU A 79 -3.78 9.75 -1.72
C LEU A 79 -4.32 8.34 -2.02
N GLY A 80 -4.93 7.69 -1.04
CA GLY A 80 -5.50 6.35 -1.17
C GLY A 80 -6.77 6.30 -2.03
N ILE A 81 -7.15 5.10 -2.41
CA ILE A 81 -8.44 4.80 -3.04
C ILE A 81 -8.85 3.37 -2.70
N HIS A 82 -10.07 3.19 -2.20
CA HIS A 82 -10.66 1.89 -1.88
C HIS A 82 -12.01 1.74 -2.54
N LYS A 83 -12.34 0.50 -2.90
CA LYS A 83 -13.65 0.15 -3.43
C LYS A 83 -14.59 -0.18 -2.28
N TYR A 84 -15.73 0.50 -2.23
CA TYR A 84 -16.87 0.22 -1.34
C TYR A 84 -18.10 -0.10 -2.17
N PRO A 85 -19.17 -0.71 -1.60
CA PRO A 85 -20.42 -0.94 -2.34
C PRO A 85 -20.94 0.34 -2.99
N GLY A 86 -20.92 0.37 -4.32
CA GLY A 86 -21.40 1.51 -5.12
C GLY A 86 -20.53 2.76 -5.12
N ASN A 87 -19.39 2.78 -4.46
CA ASN A 87 -18.53 3.97 -4.36
C ASN A 87 -17.03 3.65 -4.27
N TYR A 88 -16.20 4.67 -4.55
CA TYR A 88 -14.75 4.64 -4.37
C TYR A 88 -14.32 5.84 -3.51
N GLU A 89 -13.74 5.56 -2.35
CA GLU A 89 -13.29 6.57 -1.39
C GLU A 89 -12.02 6.12 -0.64
N PRO A 90 -11.14 7.07 -0.27
CA PRO A 90 -11.05 8.43 -0.79
C PRO A 90 -10.68 8.39 -2.28
N ARG A 91 -10.76 9.54 -2.96
CA ARG A 91 -10.50 9.61 -4.42
C ARG A 91 -9.09 10.10 -4.73
N GLY A 92 -8.09 9.55 -4.07
CA GLY A 92 -6.69 9.99 -4.18
C GLY A 92 -6.09 9.81 -5.57
N HIS A 93 -6.63 8.92 -6.41
CA HIS A 93 -6.21 8.75 -7.80
C HIS A 93 -6.27 10.06 -8.63
N LYS A 94 -7.11 11.01 -8.25
CA LYS A 94 -7.20 12.33 -8.91
C LYS A 94 -5.95 13.18 -8.74
N TYR A 95 -5.11 12.87 -7.75
CA TYR A 95 -3.85 13.55 -7.50
C TYR A 95 -2.68 12.92 -8.27
N ILE A 96 -2.84 11.72 -8.85
CA ILE A 96 -1.81 11.07 -9.64
C ILE A 96 -1.68 11.84 -10.96
N VAL A 97 -0.47 12.23 -11.31
CA VAL A 97 -0.16 12.95 -12.55
C VAL A 97 0.63 12.09 -13.53
N ASP A 98 1.29 11.06 -13.04
CA ASP A 98 2.11 10.17 -13.85
C ASP A 98 2.25 8.80 -13.19
N PHE A 99 2.25 7.74 -14.00
CA PHE A 99 2.60 6.38 -13.63
C PHE A 99 3.64 5.86 -14.61
N GLU A 100 4.72 5.30 -14.10
CA GLU A 100 5.78 4.70 -14.88
C GLU A 100 6.16 3.33 -14.31
N TYR A 101 6.52 2.41 -15.19
CA TYR A 101 7.10 1.12 -14.82
C TYR A 101 8.28 0.78 -15.72
N GLU A 102 9.49 0.97 -15.17
CA GLU A 102 10.76 0.47 -15.74
C GLU A 102 11.93 0.77 -14.78
N PRO A 103 12.47 -0.17 -14.06
CA PRO A 103 11.97 -1.48 -13.61
C PRO A 103 11.16 -1.39 -12.32
N VAL A 104 10.87 -0.19 -11.83
CA VAL A 104 10.22 0.09 -10.54
C VAL A 104 8.86 0.72 -10.80
N PHE A 105 7.85 0.29 -10.07
CA PHE A 105 6.55 0.96 -10.09
C PHE A 105 6.69 2.35 -9.46
N THR A 106 6.41 3.35 -10.26
CA THR A 106 6.57 4.75 -9.87
C THR A 106 5.26 5.50 -10.09
N LEU A 107 4.78 6.15 -9.04
CA LEU A 107 3.63 7.05 -9.06
C LEU A 107 4.08 8.45 -8.68
N THR A 108 3.67 9.44 -9.46
CA THR A 108 3.89 10.85 -9.12
C THR A 108 2.56 11.51 -8.79
N TYR A 109 2.48 12.10 -7.61
CA TYR A 109 1.30 12.83 -7.12
C TYR A 109 1.56 14.33 -7.14
N ARG A 110 0.52 15.12 -7.44
CA ARG A 110 0.53 16.57 -7.29
C ARG A 110 -0.70 17.02 -6.51
N VAL A 111 -0.48 17.61 -5.35
CA VAL A 111 -1.54 18.01 -4.42
C VAL A 111 -1.10 19.16 -3.52
N GLY A 112 -1.92 20.18 -3.35
CA GLY A 112 -1.69 21.25 -2.37
C GLY A 112 -0.38 22.02 -2.54
N GLY A 113 0.20 22.08 -3.75
CA GLY A 113 1.52 22.67 -3.99
C GLY A 113 2.70 21.71 -3.68
N VAL A 114 2.40 20.44 -3.40
CA VAL A 114 3.39 19.38 -3.20
C VAL A 114 3.45 18.50 -4.43
N GLN A 115 4.64 18.11 -4.84
CA GLN A 115 4.87 17.04 -5.79
C GLN A 115 5.63 15.91 -5.10
N LEU A 116 4.98 14.75 -4.97
CA LEU A 116 5.49 13.58 -4.27
C LEU A 116 5.63 12.41 -5.25
N LYS A 117 6.80 11.78 -5.27
CA LYS A 117 7.07 10.53 -6.00
C LYS A 117 7.06 9.35 -5.03
N LYS A 118 6.31 8.30 -5.38
CA LYS A 118 6.27 7.00 -4.68
C LYS A 118 6.84 5.93 -5.61
N GLU A 119 7.82 5.20 -5.13
CA GLU A 119 8.45 4.10 -5.86
C GLU A 119 8.32 2.82 -5.02
N ILE A 120 7.91 1.71 -5.65
CA ILE A 120 7.67 0.44 -4.97
C ILE A 120 8.50 -0.66 -5.64
N ILE A 121 9.25 -1.40 -4.85
CA ILE A 121 10.02 -2.57 -5.30
C ILE A 121 9.83 -3.73 -4.34
N LEU A 122 9.59 -4.91 -4.89
CA LEU A 122 9.63 -6.16 -4.15
C LEU A 122 11.05 -6.72 -4.20
N VAL A 123 11.67 -6.95 -3.05
CA VAL A 123 13.08 -7.36 -2.98
C VAL A 123 13.24 -8.79 -3.46
N HIS A 124 14.23 -9.03 -4.32
CA HIS A 124 14.49 -10.37 -4.85
C HIS A 124 14.89 -11.36 -3.76
N ASN A 125 14.25 -12.52 -3.74
CA ASN A 125 14.46 -13.64 -2.82
C ASN A 125 14.24 -13.29 -1.33
N GLU A 126 13.62 -12.12 -1.05
CA GLU A 126 13.36 -11.66 0.31
C GLU A 126 11.86 -11.43 0.52
N PRO A 127 11.34 -11.72 1.72
CA PRO A 127 9.94 -11.43 2.07
C PRO A 127 9.74 -9.94 2.39
N GLN A 128 10.15 -9.05 1.49
CA GLN A 128 10.24 -7.63 1.75
C GLN A 128 9.75 -6.78 0.58
N VAL A 129 8.97 -5.75 0.90
CA VAL A 129 8.64 -4.64 0.00
C VAL A 129 9.33 -3.37 0.50
N LEU A 130 10.00 -2.65 -0.40
CA LEU A 130 10.56 -1.33 -0.14
C LEU A 130 9.73 -0.28 -0.86
N ILE A 131 9.37 0.77 -0.13
CA ILE A 131 8.62 1.90 -0.67
C ILE A 131 9.43 3.17 -0.41
N ARG A 132 9.80 3.86 -1.48
CA ARG A 132 10.55 5.11 -1.40
C ARG A 132 9.63 6.28 -1.73
N TYR A 133 9.61 7.26 -0.85
CA TYR A 133 8.96 8.56 -1.09
C TYR A 133 10.03 9.62 -1.33
N THR A 134 9.88 10.38 -2.41
CA THR A 134 10.74 11.52 -2.74
C THR A 134 9.88 12.76 -2.88
N LEU A 135 10.13 13.75 -2.05
CA LEU A 135 9.53 15.06 -2.19
C LEU A 135 10.25 15.79 -3.32
N LEU A 136 9.58 15.92 -4.47
CA LEU A 136 10.16 16.56 -5.66
C LEU A 136 10.03 18.08 -5.59
N ASP A 137 8.91 18.56 -5.06
CA ASP A 137 8.64 19.99 -4.89
C ASP A 137 7.68 20.20 -3.71
N ALA A 138 7.96 21.24 -2.89
CA ALA A 138 7.07 21.71 -1.84
C ALA A 138 7.44 23.14 -1.45
N HIS A 139 6.45 23.98 -1.28
CA HIS A 139 6.65 25.39 -0.89
C HIS A 139 6.72 25.60 0.63
N SER A 140 6.50 24.55 1.43
CA SER A 140 6.48 24.59 2.90
C SER A 140 6.69 23.20 3.49
N ASP A 141 6.88 23.15 4.80
CA ASP A 141 7.00 21.91 5.55
C ASP A 141 5.83 20.99 5.27
N THR A 142 6.14 19.74 5.00
CA THR A 142 5.18 18.72 4.59
C THR A 142 5.34 17.48 5.45
N THR A 143 4.25 17.05 6.06
CA THR A 143 4.20 15.78 6.79
C THR A 143 3.56 14.71 5.88
N LEU A 144 4.18 13.54 5.83
CA LEU A 144 3.62 12.36 5.21
C LEU A 144 3.15 11.40 6.30
N ARG A 145 1.84 11.19 6.40
CA ARG A 145 1.25 10.19 7.28
C ARG A 145 1.00 8.92 6.49
N LEU A 146 1.47 7.79 7.02
CA LEU A 146 1.34 6.46 6.43
C LEU A 146 0.39 5.62 7.28
N LYS A 147 -0.60 4.99 6.66
CA LYS A 147 -1.56 4.10 7.32
C LYS A 147 -1.53 2.72 6.64
N PRO A 148 -0.90 1.72 7.26
CA PRO A 148 -0.86 0.38 6.71
C PRO A 148 -2.20 -0.35 6.93
N PHE A 149 -2.67 -1.04 5.90
CA PHE A 149 -3.82 -1.94 5.93
C PHE A 149 -3.32 -3.38 6.04
N LEU A 150 -3.31 -3.90 7.24
CA LEU A 150 -2.89 -5.27 7.55
C LEU A 150 -4.04 -6.23 7.29
N ALA A 151 -3.79 -7.32 6.58
CA ALA A 151 -4.83 -8.28 6.23
C ALA A 151 -4.66 -9.65 6.92
N TYR A 152 -3.46 -10.22 6.89
CA TYR A 152 -3.14 -11.51 7.51
C TYR A 152 -4.17 -12.60 7.17
N ARG A 153 -4.43 -12.76 5.86
CA ARG A 153 -5.44 -13.67 5.34
C ARG A 153 -4.90 -14.47 4.16
N ASN A 154 -5.43 -15.67 4.00
CA ASN A 154 -5.23 -16.44 2.78
C ASN A 154 -5.77 -15.65 1.56
N ILE A 155 -5.08 -15.74 0.42
CA ILE A 155 -5.45 -15.03 -0.82
C ILE A 155 -6.82 -15.41 -1.37
N HIS A 156 -7.32 -16.61 -1.04
CA HIS A 156 -8.61 -17.12 -1.50
C HIS A 156 -9.81 -16.65 -0.65
N ARG A 157 -9.56 -16.02 0.51
CA ARG A 157 -10.60 -15.62 1.46
C ARG A 157 -10.48 -14.15 1.83
N LEU A 158 -11.60 -13.50 2.09
CA LEU A 158 -11.64 -12.16 2.67
C LEU A 158 -11.81 -12.27 4.19
N SER A 159 -11.13 -11.40 4.92
CA SER A 159 -11.29 -11.27 6.36
C SER A 159 -12.51 -10.42 6.71
N LYS A 160 -13.15 -10.74 7.82
CA LYS A 160 -14.17 -9.91 8.47
C LYS A 160 -13.71 -9.55 9.87
N ALA A 161 -14.24 -8.46 10.40
CA ALA A 161 -13.97 -8.04 11.78
C ALA A 161 -14.25 -9.20 12.77
N ASN A 162 -13.32 -9.45 13.66
CA ASN A 162 -13.41 -10.52 14.65
C ASN A 162 -12.65 -10.15 15.93
N MET A 163 -12.97 -10.85 17.02
CA MET A 163 -12.37 -10.61 18.34
C MET A 163 -11.02 -11.30 18.55
N MET A 164 -10.54 -12.06 17.56
CA MET A 164 -9.30 -12.84 17.68
C MET A 164 -8.07 -12.04 17.24
N VAL A 165 -8.28 -10.85 16.68
CA VAL A 165 -7.20 -10.00 16.21
C VAL A 165 -6.35 -9.49 17.36
N ASN A 166 -5.04 -9.66 17.26
CA ASN A 166 -4.08 -9.07 18.18
C ASN A 166 -3.71 -7.66 17.71
N THR A 167 -4.07 -6.64 18.46
CA THR A 167 -3.78 -5.23 18.16
C THR A 167 -2.47 -4.75 18.79
N LYS A 168 -1.73 -5.61 19.50
CA LYS A 168 -0.46 -5.25 20.15
C LYS A 168 0.65 -5.16 19.10
N TYR A 169 1.55 -4.24 19.34
CA TYR A 169 2.78 -4.08 18.58
C TYR A 169 3.98 -4.11 19.50
N GLN A 170 5.16 -4.24 18.93
CA GLN A 170 6.45 -4.13 19.60
C GLN A 170 7.29 -3.10 18.88
N GLU A 171 8.00 -2.27 19.62
CA GLU A 171 8.98 -1.35 19.05
C GLU A 171 10.19 -2.12 18.53
N VAL A 172 10.70 -1.70 17.39
CA VAL A 172 11.95 -2.15 16.78
C VAL A 172 12.75 -0.93 16.35
N GLU A 173 13.98 -1.13 15.94
CA GLU A 173 14.79 -0.02 15.44
C GLU A 173 14.08 0.70 14.28
N ASN A 174 13.87 2.00 14.42
CA ASN A 174 13.22 2.87 13.44
C ASN A 174 11.79 2.45 13.03
N GLY A 175 11.06 1.77 13.91
CA GLY A 175 9.71 1.35 13.57
C GLY A 175 9.05 0.42 14.58
N ILE A 176 8.13 -0.35 14.09
CA ILE A 176 7.36 -1.32 14.87
C ILE A 176 7.31 -2.68 14.18
N ARG A 177 6.94 -3.71 14.93
CA ARG A 177 6.47 -4.97 14.38
C ARG A 177 5.15 -5.40 15.01
N SER A 178 4.31 -6.02 14.22
CA SER A 178 3.03 -6.54 14.65
C SER A 178 2.74 -7.91 14.03
N LYS A 179 1.82 -8.65 14.67
CA LYS A 179 1.32 -9.92 14.19
C LYS A 179 -0.15 -10.04 14.61
N LEU A 180 -1.07 -10.06 13.65
CA LEU A 180 -2.50 -10.03 13.94
C LEU A 180 -3.04 -11.36 14.49
N TYR A 181 -2.49 -12.49 14.05
CA TYR A 181 -2.96 -13.82 14.47
C TYR A 181 -1.80 -14.76 14.79
N ASN A 182 -2.04 -15.71 15.68
CA ASN A 182 -1.08 -16.78 15.97
C ASN A 182 -0.81 -17.63 14.72
N GLY A 183 0.40 -18.18 14.62
CA GLY A 183 0.85 -18.93 13.45
C GLY A 183 1.43 -18.08 12.32
N PHE A 184 1.11 -16.79 12.24
CA PHE A 184 1.71 -15.88 11.26
C PHE A 184 3.07 -15.34 11.71
N PRO A 185 3.96 -14.97 10.78
CA PRO A 185 5.18 -14.24 11.10
C PRO A 185 4.88 -12.81 11.56
N TYR A 186 5.84 -12.18 12.21
CA TYR A 186 5.79 -10.73 12.46
C TYR A 186 6.04 -9.95 11.16
N LEU A 187 5.24 -8.94 10.93
CA LEU A 187 5.51 -7.92 9.92
C LEU A 187 6.24 -6.74 10.58
N ASN A 188 7.48 -6.49 10.14
CA ASN A 188 8.24 -5.32 10.55
C ASN A 188 7.92 -4.15 9.60
N MET A 189 7.64 -2.99 10.17
CA MET A 189 7.37 -1.74 9.46
C MET A 189 8.35 -0.69 9.96
N GLN A 190 9.32 -0.31 9.12
CA GLN A 190 10.44 0.57 9.49
C GLN A 190 10.53 1.74 8.52
N ILE A 191 10.93 2.90 9.03
CA ILE A 191 11.05 4.14 8.25
C ILE A 191 12.45 4.70 8.46
N SER A 192 13.17 5.02 7.38
CA SER A 192 14.56 5.53 7.42
C SER A 192 14.70 6.97 7.94
N LYS A 193 13.62 7.67 8.22
CA LYS A 193 13.58 9.04 8.72
C LYS A 193 13.00 9.09 10.12
N LYS A 194 13.28 10.17 10.85
CA LYS A 194 12.60 10.43 12.13
C LYS A 194 11.10 10.35 11.93
N ASN A 195 10.45 9.54 12.74
CA ASN A 195 9.03 9.29 12.65
C ASN A 195 8.41 9.21 14.05
N GLU A 196 7.10 9.30 14.09
CA GLU A 196 6.27 9.05 15.26
C GLU A 196 5.28 7.96 14.89
N PHE A 197 5.09 6.99 15.77
CA PHE A 197 4.08 5.95 15.60
C PHE A 197 2.92 6.19 16.56
N ILE A 198 1.70 6.23 16.00
CA ILE A 198 0.46 6.40 16.75
C ILE A 198 -0.39 5.15 16.54
N ALA A 199 -0.62 4.38 17.61
CA ALA A 199 -1.44 3.18 17.56
C ALA A 199 -2.92 3.55 17.49
N THR A 200 -3.54 3.34 16.35
CA THR A 200 -4.97 3.55 16.10
C THR A 200 -5.56 2.34 15.38
N PRO A 201 -5.61 1.15 16.05
CA PRO A 201 -6.15 -0.04 15.41
C PRO A 201 -7.64 0.13 15.16
N ASP A 202 -8.05 -0.10 13.90
CA ASP A 202 -9.44 0.00 13.48
C ASP A 202 -9.76 -1.02 12.38
N TRP A 203 -11.03 -1.36 12.23
CA TRP A 203 -11.54 -2.16 11.14
C TRP A 203 -12.16 -1.29 10.05
N TYR A 204 -11.70 -1.48 8.82
CA TYR A 204 -12.31 -0.86 7.66
C TYR A 204 -13.38 -1.79 7.09
N TYR A 205 -14.63 -1.49 7.44
CA TYR A 205 -15.78 -2.29 7.01
C TYR A 205 -16.12 -2.05 5.54
N ASN A 206 -16.58 -3.11 4.87
CA ASN A 206 -17.13 -3.07 3.51
C ASN A 206 -16.13 -2.64 2.41
N ILE A 207 -14.83 -2.74 2.62
CA ILE A 207 -13.88 -2.69 1.50
C ILE A 207 -14.05 -3.98 0.69
N GLU A 208 -14.32 -3.82 -0.64
CA GLU A 208 -14.52 -4.92 -1.59
C GLU A 208 -13.22 -5.31 -2.31
#